data_6274bfe75556536f057d49a986ce0a52
#
_entry.id   6274bfe75556536f057d49a986ce0a52
#
_cell.length_a   1.000
_cell.length_b   1.000
_cell.length_c   1.000
_cell.angle_alpha   90.00
_cell.angle_beta   90.00
_cell.angle_gamma   90.00
#
_symmetry.space_group_name_H-M   'P 1'
#
loop_
_entity.id
_entity.type
_entity.pdbx_description
1 polymer ?
#
loop_
_entity_poly.entity_id
_entity_poly.type
_entity_poly.pdbx_seq_one_letter_code
_entity_poly.pdbx_strand_id
1 'polypeptide(L)'
;LAEWGLTEENAKDFKGNPIDNLAPLAAAGIPVMGVCGDSDKIVPYEKHMKIAAERYRALGGNVEIILKPGCDHHPHSLDNAEPVVDFIIRNQPDYQKKQVIHQRGSLTNSYLKFAKEKKGCVAFLGGSITEMRGWRNMIQEDLKQRFPETEFMFIDAGIPSTGSTPHAFRFENDVLQKGMPDLLFVEAAVNDDTNGFDYIRQTRGMEGIIRHARTVSPEMDIVMLHFIYDPFIPLLDKGIQPQVIMNHESVANHYYVSSINLAEEVAQRMRDGEFDWKEFGGTHPAWNGHTYYAAAINRLFDLEWS
;
A
#
# COMPACT_ATOMS: atom_id res chain seq x y z
N LEU A 1 27.85 22.25 -19.79
CA LEU A 1 27.18 22.70 -21.01
C LEU A 1 27.35 21.68 -22.15
N ALA A 2 28.55 21.18 -22.39
CA ALA A 2 28.83 20.24 -23.50
C ALA A 2 28.02 18.94 -23.41
N GLU A 3 27.80 18.38 -22.22
CA GLU A 3 26.96 17.18 -21.98
C GLU A 3 25.50 17.36 -22.41
N TRP A 4 25.05 18.63 -22.45
CA TRP A 4 23.69 19.00 -22.87
C TRP A 4 23.63 19.56 -24.30
N GLY A 5 24.74 19.48 -25.04
CA GLY A 5 24.86 20.06 -26.36
C GLY A 5 24.77 21.61 -26.38
N LEU A 6 25.06 22.24 -25.25
CA LEU A 6 25.00 23.69 -25.08
C LEU A 6 26.39 24.34 -25.19
N THR A 7 26.41 25.55 -25.73
CA THR A 7 27.55 26.45 -25.73
C THR A 7 27.23 27.66 -24.83
N GLU A 8 28.22 28.46 -24.50
CA GLU A 8 27.99 29.72 -23.71
C GLU A 8 27.03 30.66 -24.44
N GLU A 9 27.01 30.61 -25.76
CA GLU A 9 26.17 31.48 -26.59
C GLU A 9 24.70 31.03 -26.58
N ASN A 10 24.42 29.73 -26.82
CA ASN A 10 23.06 29.20 -26.88
C ASN A 10 22.46 28.82 -25.51
N ALA A 11 23.27 28.70 -24.45
CA ALA A 11 22.79 28.46 -23.10
C ALA A 11 21.87 29.58 -22.57
N LYS A 12 22.00 30.80 -23.05
CA LYS A 12 21.15 31.93 -22.65
C LYS A 12 19.71 31.78 -23.13
N ASP A 13 19.50 31.09 -24.24
CA ASP A 13 18.19 30.86 -24.83
C ASP A 13 17.61 29.49 -24.50
N PHE A 14 18.34 28.71 -23.71
CA PHE A 14 17.90 27.36 -23.32
C PHE A 14 16.67 27.42 -22.40
N LYS A 15 15.57 26.78 -22.85
CA LYS A 15 14.28 26.75 -22.15
C LYS A 15 14.04 25.46 -21.36
N GLY A 16 15.04 24.59 -21.26
CA GLY A 16 14.97 23.33 -20.51
C GLY A 16 15.26 23.46 -19.01
N ASN A 17 15.51 24.68 -18.51
CA ASN A 17 15.75 24.83 -17.07
C ASN A 17 14.48 24.57 -16.25
N PRO A 18 14.57 23.96 -15.05
CA PRO A 18 13.42 23.76 -14.20
C PRO A 18 12.61 25.03 -13.95
N ILE A 19 13.28 26.18 -13.81
CA ILE A 19 12.67 27.50 -13.56
C ILE A 19 11.82 28.00 -14.74
N ASP A 20 12.04 27.52 -15.95
CA ASP A 20 11.27 27.88 -17.15
C ASP A 20 10.08 26.95 -17.36
N ASN A 21 10.00 25.86 -16.61
CA ASN A 21 9.01 24.80 -16.76
C ASN A 21 8.11 24.62 -15.51
N LEU A 22 7.87 25.69 -14.77
CA LEU A 22 7.07 25.66 -13.53
C LEU A 22 5.55 25.63 -13.77
N ALA A 23 5.08 26.07 -14.94
CA ALA A 23 3.66 26.22 -15.22
C ALA A 23 2.86 24.90 -15.11
N PRO A 24 3.33 23.76 -15.62
CA PRO A 24 2.61 22.48 -15.44
C PRO A 24 2.47 22.07 -13.97
N LEU A 25 3.50 22.32 -13.15
CA LEU A 25 3.45 22.02 -11.72
C LEU A 25 2.45 22.92 -10.99
N ALA A 26 2.44 24.23 -11.30
CA ALA A 26 1.50 25.16 -10.73
C ALA A 26 0.06 24.82 -11.14
N ALA A 27 -0.17 24.49 -12.41
CA ALA A 27 -1.48 24.06 -12.91
C ALA A 27 -1.98 22.76 -12.27
N ALA A 28 -1.07 21.86 -11.91
CA ALA A 28 -1.37 20.65 -11.17
C ALA A 28 -1.53 20.87 -9.65
N GLY A 29 -1.36 22.11 -9.17
CA GLY A 29 -1.49 22.44 -7.76
C GLY A 29 -0.40 21.81 -6.86
N ILE A 30 0.76 21.46 -7.43
CA ILE A 30 1.84 20.79 -6.67
C ILE A 30 2.49 21.78 -5.71
N PRO A 31 2.43 21.58 -4.39
CA PRO A 31 3.11 22.46 -3.45
C PRO A 31 4.62 22.22 -3.46
N VAL A 32 5.39 23.27 -3.27
CA VAL A 32 6.86 23.23 -3.28
C VAL A 32 7.40 23.78 -1.96
N MET A 33 8.38 23.09 -1.37
CA MET A 33 9.15 23.63 -0.24
C MET A 33 10.63 23.71 -0.62
N GLY A 34 11.24 24.85 -0.30
CA GLY A 34 12.68 25.06 -0.41
C GLY A 34 13.32 25.23 0.96
N VAL A 35 14.41 24.49 1.22
CA VAL A 35 15.26 24.71 2.41
C VAL A 35 16.60 25.23 1.92
N CYS A 36 16.97 26.46 2.29
CA CYS A 36 18.13 27.16 1.77
C CYS A 36 18.95 27.80 2.90
N GLY A 37 20.28 27.85 2.75
CA GLY A 37 21.12 28.73 3.57
C GLY A 37 21.01 30.16 3.12
N ASP A 38 20.89 31.10 4.07
CA ASP A 38 20.84 32.54 3.74
C ASP A 38 22.22 33.12 3.37
N SER A 39 23.28 32.40 3.73
CA SER A 39 24.68 32.75 3.47
C SER A 39 25.35 31.87 2.43
N ASP A 40 24.58 31.09 1.68
CA ASP A 40 25.08 30.17 0.64
C ASP A 40 25.75 30.95 -0.51
N LYS A 41 27.06 30.72 -0.69
CA LYS A 41 27.88 31.37 -1.71
C LYS A 41 27.95 30.58 -3.01
N ILE A 42 27.62 29.27 -2.97
CA ILE A 42 27.66 28.37 -4.11
C ILE A 42 26.36 28.44 -4.90
N VAL A 43 25.22 28.32 -4.19
CA VAL A 43 23.87 28.44 -4.74
C VAL A 43 23.10 29.54 -3.97
N PRO A 44 23.43 30.82 -4.17
CA PRO A 44 22.81 31.90 -3.40
C PRO A 44 21.30 31.92 -3.55
N TYR A 45 20.58 31.96 -2.43
CA TYR A 45 19.11 31.98 -2.38
C TYR A 45 18.52 33.06 -3.31
N GLU A 46 19.07 34.29 -3.27
CA GLU A 46 18.59 35.42 -4.03
C GLU A 46 18.64 35.24 -5.56
N LYS A 47 19.57 34.41 -6.04
CA LYS A 47 19.78 34.13 -7.47
C LYS A 47 19.12 32.88 -7.99
N HIS A 48 18.64 31.99 -7.09
CA HIS A 48 18.11 30.69 -7.46
C HIS A 48 16.70 30.47 -6.89
N MET A 49 16.58 30.00 -5.65
CA MET A 49 15.29 29.58 -5.10
C MET A 49 14.29 30.72 -4.94
N LYS A 50 14.77 31.93 -4.64
CA LYS A 50 13.90 33.15 -4.56
C LYS A 50 13.21 33.41 -5.88
N ILE A 51 13.96 33.42 -6.98
CA ILE A 51 13.41 33.66 -8.32
C ILE A 51 12.44 32.56 -8.72
N ALA A 52 12.78 31.27 -8.43
CA ALA A 52 11.88 30.14 -8.68
C ALA A 52 10.58 30.28 -7.89
N ALA A 53 10.67 30.64 -6.60
CA ALA A 53 9.52 30.84 -5.74
C ALA A 53 8.62 32.01 -6.18
N GLU A 54 9.21 33.12 -6.57
CA GLU A 54 8.47 34.29 -7.09
C GLU A 54 7.72 33.92 -8.38
N ARG A 55 8.39 33.27 -9.33
CA ARG A 55 7.76 32.79 -10.57
C ARG A 55 6.63 31.78 -10.30
N TYR A 56 6.88 30.87 -9.38
CA TYR A 56 5.89 29.83 -9.04
C TYR A 56 4.63 30.43 -8.41
N ARG A 57 4.80 31.39 -7.48
CA ARG A 57 3.67 32.15 -6.90
C ARG A 57 2.91 32.96 -7.95
N ALA A 58 3.63 33.59 -8.90
CA ALA A 58 3.00 34.32 -10.00
C ALA A 58 2.15 33.44 -10.92
N LEU A 59 2.44 32.14 -10.98
CA LEU A 59 1.65 31.11 -11.68
C LEU A 59 0.52 30.53 -10.82
N GLY A 60 0.31 31.04 -9.59
CA GLY A 60 -0.69 30.54 -8.66
C GLY A 60 -0.23 29.32 -7.83
N GLY A 61 1.04 28.94 -7.92
CA GLY A 61 1.60 27.81 -7.18
C GLY A 61 1.85 28.15 -5.70
N ASN A 62 1.68 27.13 -4.84
CA ASN A 62 1.99 27.25 -3.41
C ASN A 62 3.47 26.91 -3.17
N VAL A 63 4.22 27.85 -2.56
CA VAL A 63 5.63 27.63 -2.22
C VAL A 63 5.99 28.19 -0.86
N GLU A 64 6.61 27.36 -0.05
CA GLU A 64 7.14 27.69 1.28
C GLU A 64 8.66 27.67 1.25
N ILE A 65 9.29 28.62 1.96
CA ILE A 65 10.74 28.72 2.04
C ILE A 65 11.17 28.72 3.49
N ILE A 66 12.10 27.85 3.82
CA ILE A 66 12.83 27.86 5.09
C ILE A 66 14.24 28.35 4.80
N LEU A 67 14.57 29.56 5.31
CA LEU A 67 15.92 30.09 5.28
C LEU A 67 16.63 29.74 6.57
N LYS A 68 17.80 29.12 6.47
CA LYS A 68 18.66 28.71 7.59
C LYS A 68 19.63 29.86 7.90
N PRO A 69 19.48 30.52 9.05
CA PRO A 69 20.31 31.69 9.38
C PRO A 69 21.78 31.32 9.49
N GLY A 70 22.66 32.11 8.82
CA GLY A 70 24.11 31.96 8.87
C GLY A 70 24.63 30.67 8.21
N CYS A 71 23.77 29.87 7.55
CA CYS A 71 24.20 28.68 6.86
C CYS A 71 24.70 28.98 5.45
N ASP A 72 25.86 28.41 5.12
CA ASP A 72 26.40 28.32 3.76
C ASP A 72 25.79 27.12 3.04
N HIS A 73 26.43 26.62 1.98
CA HIS A 73 25.95 25.49 1.17
C HIS A 73 25.77 24.20 1.96
N HIS A 74 26.51 23.98 3.02
CA HIS A 74 26.42 22.85 3.92
C HIS A 74 26.15 23.27 5.37
N PRO A 75 25.45 22.45 6.16
CA PRO A 75 24.76 21.20 5.82
C PRO A 75 23.44 21.50 5.08
N HIS A 76 23.06 20.61 4.13
CA HIS A 76 21.85 20.79 3.32
C HIS A 76 20.54 20.59 4.09
N SER A 77 20.55 19.73 5.12
CA SER A 77 19.37 19.37 5.89
C SER A 77 19.06 20.33 7.03
N LEU A 78 17.85 20.27 7.55
CA LEU A 78 17.49 20.87 8.84
C LEU A 78 17.95 19.96 9.99
N ASP A 79 18.36 20.54 11.12
CA ASP A 79 18.66 19.80 12.35
C ASP A 79 17.39 19.10 12.89
N ASN A 80 16.25 19.75 12.75
CA ASN A 80 14.93 19.17 12.98
C ASN A 80 14.17 19.05 11.64
N ALA A 81 13.87 17.83 11.21
CA ALA A 81 13.16 17.56 9.96
C ALA A 81 11.62 17.79 10.06
N GLU A 82 11.09 18.03 11.26
CA GLU A 82 9.66 18.14 11.52
C GLU A 82 8.94 19.15 10.59
N PRO A 83 9.47 20.35 10.30
CA PRO A 83 8.81 21.29 9.38
C PRO A 83 8.67 20.75 7.95
N VAL A 84 9.62 19.92 7.49
CA VAL A 84 9.56 19.29 6.16
C VAL A 84 8.54 18.15 6.17
N VAL A 85 8.52 17.36 7.23
CA VAL A 85 7.55 16.28 7.43
C VAL A 85 6.13 16.85 7.49
N ASP A 86 5.92 17.89 8.28
CA ASP A 86 4.63 18.59 8.38
C ASP A 86 4.17 19.17 7.04
N PHE A 87 5.10 19.76 6.27
CA PHE A 87 4.79 20.24 4.92
C PHE A 87 4.33 19.09 4.02
N ILE A 88 5.03 17.97 4.01
CA ILE A 88 4.65 16.79 3.22
C ILE A 88 3.27 16.30 3.65
N ILE A 89 3.03 16.13 4.96
CA ILE A 89 1.77 15.60 5.49
C ILE A 89 0.58 16.49 5.11
N ARG A 90 0.67 17.81 5.34
CA ARG A 90 -0.46 18.74 5.07
C ARG A 90 -0.69 19.05 3.60
N ASN A 91 0.31 18.84 2.76
CA ASN A 91 0.22 19.05 1.31
C ASN A 91 0.17 17.73 0.52
N GLN A 92 0.09 16.60 1.19
CA GLN A 92 -0.31 15.39 0.47
C GLN A 92 -1.66 15.72 -0.19
N PRO A 93 -1.82 15.45 -1.50
CA PRO A 93 -3.14 15.53 -2.13
C PRO A 93 -4.09 14.78 -1.20
N ASP A 94 -5.29 15.33 -1.04
CA ASP A 94 -6.32 14.72 -0.22
C ASP A 94 -6.45 13.24 -0.57
N TYR A 95 -5.64 12.41 0.07
CA TYR A 95 -5.76 10.98 0.09
C TYR A 95 -6.96 10.63 0.98
N GLN A 96 -8.05 11.43 0.79
CA GLN A 96 -9.29 11.28 1.53
C GLN A 96 -10.01 9.97 1.21
N LYS A 97 -9.46 9.17 0.35
CA LYS A 97 -9.66 7.71 0.32
C LYS A 97 -8.41 7.12 -0.30
N LYS A 98 -7.41 6.82 0.50
CA LYS A 98 -6.31 5.98 0.03
C LYS A 98 -6.91 4.77 -0.66
N GLN A 99 -6.44 4.49 -1.87
CA GLN A 99 -6.86 3.31 -2.58
C GLN A 99 -6.45 2.10 -1.74
N VAL A 100 -7.42 1.48 -1.10
CA VAL A 100 -7.17 0.31 -0.23
C VAL A 100 -7.12 -0.99 -1.04
N ILE A 101 -7.74 -1.00 -2.22
CA ILE A 101 -7.73 -2.13 -3.14
C ILE A 101 -6.73 -1.85 -4.26
N HIS A 102 -5.71 -2.67 -4.37
CA HIS A 102 -4.69 -2.60 -5.42
C HIS A 102 -4.88 -3.75 -6.40
N GLN A 103 -5.59 -3.49 -7.49
CA GLN A 103 -5.71 -4.44 -8.60
C GLN A 103 -4.38 -4.46 -9.36
N ARG A 104 -3.76 -5.64 -9.48
CA ARG A 104 -2.50 -5.86 -10.21
C ARG A 104 -2.62 -7.02 -11.18
N GLY A 105 -3.01 -8.17 -10.66
CA GLY A 105 -3.39 -9.32 -11.45
C GLY A 105 -4.90 -9.40 -11.59
N SER A 106 -5.38 -10.23 -12.50
CA SER A 106 -6.80 -10.51 -12.66
C SER A 106 -7.22 -11.69 -11.79
N LEU A 107 -8.49 -11.72 -11.37
CA LEU A 107 -9.16 -12.88 -10.77
C LEU A 107 -10.00 -13.65 -11.81
N THR A 108 -9.65 -13.55 -13.08
CA THR A 108 -10.41 -14.16 -14.19
C THR A 108 -10.38 -15.67 -14.16
N ASN A 109 -9.27 -16.30 -13.71
CA ASN A 109 -9.15 -17.75 -13.70
C ASN A 109 -10.14 -18.36 -12.71
N SER A 110 -10.18 -17.86 -11.48
CA SER A 110 -11.15 -18.29 -10.48
C SER A 110 -12.59 -18.01 -10.91
N TYR A 111 -12.84 -16.85 -11.51
CA TYR A 111 -14.16 -16.55 -12.09
C TYR A 111 -14.61 -17.59 -13.13
N LEU A 112 -13.73 -17.96 -14.06
CA LEU A 112 -14.05 -18.94 -15.08
C LEU A 112 -14.33 -20.32 -14.47
N LYS A 113 -13.56 -20.73 -13.46
CA LYS A 113 -13.81 -21.96 -12.71
C LYS A 113 -15.20 -21.93 -12.05
N PHE A 114 -15.52 -20.86 -11.35
CA PHE A 114 -16.76 -20.72 -10.60
C PHE A 114 -17.96 -20.57 -11.56
N ALA A 115 -17.89 -19.63 -12.49
CA ALA A 115 -19.03 -19.30 -13.35
C ALA A 115 -19.31 -20.33 -14.44
N LYS A 116 -18.27 -20.97 -15.02
CA LYS A 116 -18.41 -21.86 -16.18
C LYS A 116 -18.24 -23.33 -15.84
N GLU A 117 -17.20 -23.69 -15.07
CA GLU A 117 -16.96 -25.09 -14.73
C GLU A 117 -17.81 -25.54 -13.54
N LYS A 118 -18.45 -24.61 -12.81
CA LYS A 118 -19.30 -24.88 -11.66
C LYS A 118 -18.57 -25.63 -10.54
N LYS A 119 -17.27 -25.40 -10.42
CA LYS A 119 -16.41 -25.94 -9.37
C LYS A 119 -15.48 -24.85 -8.89
N GLY A 120 -15.20 -24.84 -7.59
CA GLY A 120 -14.30 -23.88 -7.01
C GLY A 120 -13.59 -24.41 -5.78
N CYS A 121 -12.27 -24.23 -5.73
CA CYS A 121 -11.48 -24.46 -4.54
C CYS A 121 -10.91 -23.11 -4.06
N VAL A 122 -11.23 -22.71 -2.82
CA VAL A 122 -10.80 -21.43 -2.25
C VAL A 122 -10.07 -21.69 -0.94
N ALA A 123 -8.84 -21.18 -0.83
CA ALA A 123 -8.03 -21.34 0.37
C ALA A 123 -7.84 -20.02 1.12
N PHE A 124 -7.81 -20.10 2.45
CA PHE A 124 -7.59 -18.98 3.36
C PHE A 124 -6.38 -19.27 4.24
N LEU A 125 -5.21 -18.72 3.88
CA LEU A 125 -3.95 -18.91 4.57
C LEU A 125 -3.64 -17.71 5.45
N GLY A 126 -3.51 -17.90 6.76
CA GLY A 126 -3.26 -16.78 7.65
C GLY A 126 -3.07 -17.15 9.11
N GLY A 127 -3.06 -16.14 9.97
CA GLY A 127 -2.92 -16.23 11.42
C GLY A 127 -4.27 -16.45 12.15
N SER A 128 -4.34 -15.93 13.40
CA SER A 128 -5.53 -16.08 14.25
C SER A 128 -6.77 -15.35 13.71
N ILE A 129 -6.60 -14.20 13.03
CA ILE A 129 -7.71 -13.46 12.44
C ILE A 129 -8.34 -14.24 11.29
N THR A 130 -7.57 -15.05 10.60
CA THR A 130 -8.05 -15.98 9.56
C THR A 130 -8.58 -17.28 10.16
N GLU A 131 -7.99 -17.78 11.25
CA GLU A 131 -8.45 -18.99 11.92
C GLU A 131 -9.84 -18.82 12.55
N MET A 132 -10.08 -17.68 13.22
CA MET A 132 -11.34 -17.44 13.90
C MET A 132 -12.52 -17.35 12.93
N ARG A 133 -13.72 -17.64 13.42
CA ARG A 133 -14.95 -17.45 12.65
C ARG A 133 -15.19 -15.96 12.39
N GLY A 134 -15.34 -15.56 11.14
CA GLY A 134 -15.56 -14.16 10.80
C GLY A 134 -15.52 -13.92 9.29
N TRP A 135 -14.65 -13.03 8.84
CA TRP A 135 -14.57 -12.56 7.45
C TRP A 135 -14.51 -13.69 6.41
N ARG A 136 -13.70 -14.74 6.65
CA ARG A 136 -13.61 -15.85 5.68
C ARG A 136 -14.91 -16.62 5.54
N ASN A 137 -15.66 -16.81 6.64
CA ASN A 137 -16.98 -17.47 6.57
C ASN A 137 -17.98 -16.60 5.79
N MET A 138 -17.91 -15.26 5.94
CA MET A 138 -18.73 -14.33 5.17
C MET A 138 -18.40 -14.42 3.68
N ILE A 139 -17.12 -14.51 3.33
CA ILE A 139 -16.68 -14.69 1.94
C ILE A 139 -17.09 -16.05 1.37
N GLN A 140 -17.01 -17.11 2.17
CA GLN A 140 -17.52 -18.42 1.75
C GLN A 140 -19.02 -18.37 1.40
N GLU A 141 -19.81 -17.69 2.21
CA GLU A 141 -21.26 -17.56 1.95
C GLU A 141 -21.53 -16.60 0.76
N ASP A 142 -20.78 -15.51 0.63
CA ASP A 142 -20.92 -14.60 -0.52
C ASP A 142 -20.59 -15.33 -1.83
N LEU A 143 -19.52 -16.10 -1.89
CA LEU A 143 -19.16 -16.89 -3.08
C LEU A 143 -20.26 -17.89 -3.48
N LYS A 144 -20.88 -18.57 -2.51
CA LYS A 144 -22.02 -19.45 -2.76
C LYS A 144 -23.23 -18.69 -3.30
N GLN A 145 -23.46 -17.47 -2.82
CA GLN A 145 -24.56 -16.60 -3.29
C GLN A 145 -24.29 -16.07 -4.69
N ARG A 146 -23.03 -15.66 -5.01
CA ARG A 146 -22.63 -15.19 -6.34
C ARG A 146 -22.68 -16.30 -7.38
N PHE A 147 -22.34 -17.51 -6.98
CA PHE A 147 -22.26 -18.68 -7.86
C PHE A 147 -23.08 -19.86 -7.32
N PRO A 148 -24.43 -19.76 -7.35
CA PRO A 148 -25.28 -20.71 -6.66
C PRO A 148 -25.28 -22.13 -7.23
N GLU A 149 -24.79 -22.31 -8.46
CA GLU A 149 -24.66 -23.61 -9.11
C GLU A 149 -23.27 -24.23 -8.94
N THR A 150 -22.36 -23.56 -8.21
CA THR A 150 -20.97 -23.98 -8.08
C THR A 150 -20.75 -24.82 -6.84
N GLU A 151 -20.15 -25.97 -7.02
CA GLU A 151 -19.68 -26.81 -5.92
C GLU A 151 -18.37 -26.24 -5.40
N PHE A 152 -18.39 -25.69 -4.18
CA PHE A 152 -17.23 -25.10 -3.55
C PHE A 152 -16.58 -26.04 -2.53
N MET A 153 -15.26 -26.15 -2.61
CA MET A 153 -14.38 -26.62 -1.54
C MET A 153 -13.70 -25.42 -0.89
N PHE A 154 -13.75 -25.33 0.43
CA PHE A 154 -13.05 -24.29 1.19
C PHE A 154 -11.95 -24.91 2.06
N ILE A 155 -10.74 -24.35 1.97
CA ILE A 155 -9.57 -24.80 2.74
C ILE A 155 -9.27 -23.73 3.78
N ASP A 156 -9.62 -23.99 5.02
CA ASP A 156 -9.34 -23.13 6.16
C ASP A 156 -7.95 -23.46 6.72
N ALA A 157 -6.97 -22.60 6.43
CA ALA A 157 -5.57 -22.77 6.81
C ALA A 157 -5.07 -21.62 7.70
N GLY A 158 -5.92 -21.12 8.59
CA GLY A 158 -5.54 -20.19 9.66
C GLY A 158 -4.88 -20.96 10.82
N ILE A 159 -3.73 -20.47 11.30
CA ILE A 159 -3.06 -20.95 12.53
C ILE A 159 -2.60 -19.74 13.34
N PRO A 160 -3.04 -19.59 14.60
CA PRO A 160 -2.67 -18.47 15.44
C PRO A 160 -1.17 -18.23 15.53
N SER A 161 -0.77 -16.98 15.62
CA SER A 161 0.62 -16.53 15.80
C SER A 161 1.59 -16.92 14.68
N THR A 162 1.10 -17.36 13.53
CA THR A 162 1.96 -17.70 12.38
C THR A 162 1.99 -16.58 11.34
N GLY A 163 3.17 -16.17 10.93
CA GLY A 163 3.43 -15.19 9.89
C GLY A 163 3.85 -15.81 8.55
N SER A 164 4.39 -15.00 7.65
CA SER A 164 4.70 -15.38 6.27
C SER A 164 5.68 -16.56 6.16
N THR A 165 6.75 -16.57 6.96
CA THR A 165 7.74 -17.67 6.93
C THR A 165 7.12 -19.01 7.32
N PRO A 166 6.43 -19.18 8.46
CA PRO A 166 5.69 -20.42 8.74
C PRO A 166 4.67 -20.77 7.65
N HIS A 167 3.98 -19.77 7.08
CA HIS A 167 3.02 -20.02 6.00
C HIS A 167 3.68 -20.63 4.77
N ALA A 168 4.86 -20.12 4.38
CA ALA A 168 5.58 -20.67 3.23
C ALA A 168 5.97 -22.14 3.43
N PHE A 169 6.37 -22.53 4.66
CA PHE A 169 6.74 -23.93 4.97
C PHE A 169 5.56 -24.88 5.07
N ARG A 170 4.41 -24.41 5.57
CA ARG A 170 3.22 -25.24 5.76
C ARG A 170 2.25 -25.23 4.57
N PHE A 171 2.50 -24.40 3.55
CA PHE A 171 1.61 -24.24 2.41
C PHE A 171 1.31 -25.55 1.70
N GLU A 172 2.33 -26.40 1.50
CA GLU A 172 2.17 -27.74 0.94
C GLU A 172 1.20 -28.59 1.75
N ASN A 173 1.45 -28.74 3.05
CA ASN A 173 0.70 -29.67 3.90
C ASN A 173 -0.70 -29.13 4.27
N ASP A 174 -0.83 -27.83 4.51
CA ASP A 174 -2.05 -27.25 5.05
C ASP A 174 -3.00 -26.75 3.97
N VAL A 175 -2.51 -26.55 2.74
CA VAL A 175 -3.31 -26.09 1.60
C VAL A 175 -3.29 -27.12 0.47
N LEU A 176 -2.14 -27.33 -0.19
CA LEU A 176 -2.07 -28.08 -1.45
C LEU A 176 -2.46 -29.55 -1.31
N GLN A 177 -2.11 -30.20 -0.20
CA GLN A 177 -2.52 -31.59 0.06
C GLN A 177 -4.02 -31.74 0.39
N LYS A 178 -4.71 -30.64 0.74
CA LYS A 178 -6.16 -30.65 0.97
C LYS A 178 -6.95 -30.38 -0.30
N GLY A 179 -6.37 -29.65 -1.24
CA GLY A 179 -6.94 -29.33 -2.53
C GLY A 179 -6.09 -28.33 -3.28
N MET A 180 -6.26 -28.22 -4.59
CA MET A 180 -5.59 -27.21 -5.40
C MET A 180 -6.48 -25.96 -5.50
N PRO A 181 -6.11 -24.85 -4.84
CA PRO A 181 -6.93 -23.64 -4.89
C PRO A 181 -6.99 -23.03 -6.29
N ASP A 182 -8.17 -22.57 -6.69
CA ASP A 182 -8.37 -21.67 -7.82
C ASP A 182 -8.18 -20.21 -7.35
N LEU A 183 -8.51 -19.95 -6.06
CA LEU A 183 -8.35 -18.65 -5.41
C LEU A 183 -7.72 -18.83 -4.03
N LEU A 184 -6.61 -18.14 -3.79
CA LEU A 184 -5.88 -18.12 -2.53
C LEU A 184 -5.94 -16.74 -1.89
N PHE A 185 -6.48 -16.64 -0.68
CA PHE A 185 -6.28 -15.49 0.20
C PHE A 185 -5.08 -15.76 1.11
N VAL A 186 -4.17 -14.79 1.22
CA VAL A 186 -3.00 -14.88 2.09
C VAL A 186 -2.83 -13.61 2.91
N GLU A 187 -2.61 -13.76 4.22
CA GLU A 187 -2.30 -12.65 5.12
C GLU A 187 -1.20 -13.04 6.10
N ALA A 188 -0.37 -12.10 6.51
CA ALA A 188 0.70 -12.35 7.48
C ALA A 188 1.20 -11.08 8.21
N ALA A 189 0.76 -9.88 7.81
CA ALA A 189 1.37 -8.63 8.25
C ALA A 189 1.37 -8.46 9.77
N VAL A 190 0.25 -8.77 10.43
CA VAL A 190 0.14 -8.65 11.91
C VAL A 190 1.13 -9.58 12.60
N ASN A 191 1.20 -10.83 12.17
CA ASN A 191 2.07 -11.82 12.81
C ASN A 191 3.54 -11.64 12.45
N ASP A 192 3.86 -11.18 11.26
CA ASP A 192 5.24 -10.85 10.89
C ASP A 192 5.79 -9.70 11.74
N ASP A 193 4.95 -8.68 11.99
CA ASP A 193 5.33 -7.55 12.83
C ASP A 193 5.43 -7.94 14.32
N THR A 194 4.42 -8.61 14.86
CA THR A 194 4.40 -9.05 16.26
C THR A 194 5.50 -10.06 16.58
N ASN A 195 5.91 -10.89 15.63
CA ASN A 195 7.01 -11.84 15.78
C ASN A 195 8.38 -11.21 15.55
N GLY A 196 8.44 -9.91 15.23
CA GLY A 196 9.68 -9.18 15.00
C GLY A 196 10.45 -9.68 13.77
N PHE A 197 9.77 -10.14 12.72
CA PHE A 197 10.43 -10.55 11.49
C PHE A 197 11.01 -9.32 10.79
N ASP A 198 12.25 -9.44 10.35
CA ASP A 198 12.92 -8.42 9.56
C ASP A 198 12.42 -8.38 8.10
N TYR A 199 12.83 -7.36 7.38
CA TYR A 199 12.52 -7.20 5.95
C TYR A 199 12.76 -8.48 5.13
N ILE A 200 13.89 -9.15 5.38
CA ILE A 200 14.28 -10.35 4.61
C ILE A 200 13.30 -11.50 4.86
N ARG A 201 12.93 -11.74 6.11
CA ARG A 201 11.99 -12.82 6.47
C ARG A 201 10.60 -12.54 5.93
N GLN A 202 10.12 -11.30 6.06
CA GLN A 202 8.82 -10.88 5.57
C GLN A 202 8.70 -11.03 4.06
N THR A 203 9.67 -10.49 3.31
CA THR A 203 9.65 -10.56 1.84
C THR A 203 9.85 -11.98 1.32
N ARG A 204 10.83 -12.74 1.85
CA ARG A 204 11.06 -14.13 1.44
C ARG A 204 9.93 -15.06 1.80
N GLY A 205 9.27 -14.85 2.94
CA GLY A 205 8.11 -15.62 3.35
C GLY A 205 6.95 -15.45 2.36
N MET A 206 6.56 -14.21 2.08
CA MET A 206 5.49 -13.91 1.11
C MET A 206 5.86 -14.34 -0.32
N GLU A 207 7.09 -14.05 -0.75
CA GLU A 207 7.60 -14.52 -2.05
C GLU A 207 7.56 -16.03 -2.16
N GLY A 208 7.97 -16.75 -1.11
CA GLY A 208 7.96 -18.20 -1.07
C GLY A 208 6.58 -18.79 -1.30
N ILE A 209 5.54 -18.23 -0.66
CA ILE A 209 4.15 -18.65 -0.85
C ILE A 209 3.72 -18.44 -2.30
N ILE A 210 3.92 -17.24 -2.85
CA ILE A 210 3.47 -16.89 -4.21
C ILE A 210 4.19 -17.74 -5.25
N ARG A 211 5.51 -17.91 -5.12
CA ARG A 211 6.29 -18.71 -6.06
C ARG A 211 5.89 -20.18 -6.01
N HIS A 212 5.67 -20.72 -4.81
CA HIS A 212 5.21 -22.11 -4.66
C HIS A 212 3.82 -22.27 -5.30
N ALA A 213 2.87 -21.40 -4.97
CA ALA A 213 1.53 -21.42 -5.55
C ALA A 213 1.57 -21.42 -7.09
N ARG A 214 2.31 -20.49 -7.70
CA ARG A 214 2.42 -20.37 -9.17
C ARG A 214 3.25 -21.48 -9.83
N THR A 215 4.13 -22.16 -9.09
CA THR A 215 4.88 -23.29 -9.60
C THR A 215 3.96 -24.52 -9.76
N VAL A 216 3.07 -24.73 -8.81
CA VAL A 216 2.14 -25.87 -8.84
C VAL A 216 0.87 -25.59 -9.64
N SER A 217 0.41 -24.34 -9.65
CA SER A 217 -0.74 -23.88 -10.41
C SER A 217 -0.50 -22.45 -10.91
N PRO A 218 0.02 -22.28 -12.15
CA PRO A 218 0.23 -20.93 -12.73
C PRO A 218 -1.05 -20.10 -12.84
N GLU A 219 -2.22 -20.75 -12.88
CA GLU A 219 -3.54 -20.13 -13.01
C GLU A 219 -4.17 -19.80 -11.66
N MET A 220 -3.53 -20.12 -10.53
CA MET A 220 -4.05 -19.78 -9.20
C MET A 220 -4.12 -18.28 -9.03
N ASP A 221 -5.33 -17.75 -8.85
CA ASP A 221 -5.53 -16.36 -8.49
C ASP A 221 -5.18 -16.15 -7.00
N ILE A 222 -4.45 -15.07 -6.71
CA ILE A 222 -3.96 -14.80 -5.35
C ILE A 222 -4.37 -13.40 -4.93
N VAL A 223 -4.89 -13.26 -3.71
CA VAL A 223 -5.22 -11.98 -3.08
C VAL A 223 -4.48 -11.87 -1.75
N MET A 224 -3.67 -10.83 -1.61
CA MET A 224 -2.96 -10.52 -0.38
C MET A 224 -3.79 -9.57 0.50
N LEU A 225 -3.92 -9.89 1.78
CA LEU A 225 -4.68 -9.08 2.74
C LEU A 225 -3.76 -8.54 3.83
N HIS A 226 -3.98 -7.29 4.25
CA HIS A 226 -3.24 -6.67 5.35
C HIS A 226 -4.21 -6.23 6.42
N PHE A 227 -4.32 -7.02 7.50
CA PHE A 227 -5.18 -6.69 8.63
C PHE A 227 -4.57 -5.62 9.53
N ILE A 228 -5.44 -4.98 10.34
CA ILE A 228 -5.03 -3.96 11.32
C ILE A 228 -4.81 -4.59 12.70
N TYR A 229 -3.89 -3.99 13.47
CA TYR A 229 -3.77 -4.22 14.90
C TYR A 229 -3.25 -2.95 15.61
N ASP A 230 -3.32 -2.91 16.96
CA ASP A 230 -3.09 -1.70 17.75
C ASP A 230 -1.86 -0.86 17.34
N PRO A 231 -0.66 -1.42 17.16
CA PRO A 231 0.53 -0.63 16.81
C PRO A 231 0.48 0.03 15.43
N PHE A 232 -0.39 -0.42 14.51
CA PHE A 232 -0.52 0.21 13.20
C PHE A 232 -1.32 1.51 13.26
N ILE A 233 -2.26 1.65 14.21
CA ILE A 233 -3.19 2.77 14.28
C ILE A 233 -2.44 4.12 14.34
N PRO A 234 -1.50 4.37 15.28
CA PRO A 234 -0.82 5.66 15.36
C PRO A 234 0.06 5.98 14.15
N LEU A 235 0.49 4.99 13.37
CA LEU A 235 1.18 5.19 12.11
C LEU A 235 0.20 5.63 11.02
N LEU A 236 -0.90 4.89 10.88
CA LEU A 236 -1.94 5.15 9.88
C LEU A 236 -2.61 6.51 10.12
N ASP A 237 -2.81 6.92 11.36
CA ASP A 237 -3.34 8.25 11.72
C ASP A 237 -2.41 9.39 11.28
N LYS A 238 -1.11 9.12 11.23
CA LYS A 238 -0.10 10.05 10.70
C LYS A 238 0.10 9.92 9.18
N GLY A 239 -0.69 9.10 8.51
CA GLY A 239 -0.53 8.83 7.09
C GLY A 239 0.65 7.92 6.74
N ILE A 240 1.31 7.31 7.73
CA ILE A 240 2.48 6.44 7.56
C ILE A 240 2.02 5.00 7.41
N GLN A 241 2.41 4.35 6.33
CA GLN A 241 2.14 2.92 6.16
C GLN A 241 3.08 2.08 7.04
N PRO A 242 2.56 1.06 7.77
CA PRO A 242 3.40 0.12 8.49
C PRO A 242 4.44 -0.54 7.57
N GLN A 243 5.68 -0.62 8.05
CA GLN A 243 6.81 -1.12 7.24
C GLN A 243 6.56 -2.55 6.72
N VAL A 244 5.97 -3.41 7.53
CA VAL A 244 5.64 -4.79 7.14
C VAL A 244 4.65 -4.82 5.98
N ILE A 245 3.65 -3.93 5.97
CA ILE A 245 2.70 -3.81 4.85
C ILE A 245 3.45 -3.37 3.58
N MET A 246 4.32 -2.37 3.68
CA MET A 246 5.13 -1.93 2.53
C MET A 246 6.02 -3.05 1.99
N ASN A 247 6.59 -3.87 2.87
CA ASN A 247 7.42 -5.01 2.47
C ASN A 247 6.60 -6.07 1.72
N HIS A 248 5.41 -6.42 2.21
CA HIS A 248 4.50 -7.34 1.52
C HIS A 248 3.99 -6.76 0.20
N GLU A 249 3.65 -5.47 0.17
CA GLU A 249 3.24 -4.77 -1.04
C GLU A 249 4.34 -4.75 -2.11
N SER A 250 5.62 -4.69 -1.72
CA SER A 250 6.74 -4.79 -2.66
C SER A 250 6.76 -6.16 -3.38
N VAL A 251 6.42 -7.23 -2.66
CA VAL A 251 6.28 -8.57 -3.22
C VAL A 251 5.03 -8.65 -4.11
N ALA A 252 3.90 -8.11 -3.64
CA ALA A 252 2.67 -8.06 -4.44
C ALA A 252 2.87 -7.32 -5.76
N ASN A 253 3.58 -6.19 -5.74
CA ASN A 253 3.96 -5.43 -6.94
C ASN A 253 4.84 -6.24 -7.88
N HIS A 254 5.87 -6.89 -7.36
CA HIS A 254 6.81 -7.67 -8.19
C HIS A 254 6.14 -8.84 -8.90
N TYR A 255 5.22 -9.51 -8.21
CA TYR A 255 4.52 -10.69 -8.73
C TYR A 255 3.14 -10.38 -9.33
N TYR A 256 2.75 -9.13 -9.46
CA TYR A 256 1.44 -8.72 -9.98
C TYR A 256 0.29 -9.40 -9.22
N VAL A 257 0.35 -9.41 -7.89
CA VAL A 257 -0.68 -9.95 -7.01
C VAL A 257 -1.58 -8.82 -6.52
N SER A 258 -2.89 -8.96 -6.68
CA SER A 258 -3.87 -8.03 -6.14
C SER A 258 -3.84 -8.06 -4.61
N SER A 259 -4.00 -6.89 -3.98
CA SER A 259 -3.98 -6.79 -2.53
C SER A 259 -5.06 -5.85 -1.99
N ILE A 260 -5.41 -6.04 -0.72
CA ILE A 260 -6.34 -5.17 -0.01
C ILE A 260 -5.68 -4.73 1.30
N ASN A 261 -5.46 -3.43 1.44
CA ASN A 261 -4.98 -2.85 2.69
C ASN A 261 -6.16 -2.61 3.66
N LEU A 262 -6.57 -3.70 4.32
CA LEU A 262 -7.65 -3.67 5.31
C LEU A 262 -7.30 -2.86 6.55
N ALA A 263 -6.00 -2.70 6.85
CA ALA A 263 -5.55 -1.85 7.93
C ALA A 263 -5.89 -0.37 7.65
N GLU A 264 -5.61 0.11 6.44
CA GLU A 264 -5.97 1.47 6.04
C GLU A 264 -7.50 1.65 5.92
N GLU A 265 -8.23 0.65 5.41
CA GLU A 265 -9.69 0.67 5.33
C GLU A 265 -10.32 0.91 6.71
N VAL A 266 -9.91 0.15 7.71
CA VAL A 266 -10.43 0.26 9.08
C VAL A 266 -10.00 1.59 9.71
N ALA A 267 -8.73 1.97 9.58
CA ALA A 267 -8.23 3.23 10.12
C ALA A 267 -8.98 4.44 9.51
N GLN A 268 -9.26 4.40 8.20
CA GLN A 268 -10.03 5.45 7.54
C GLN A 268 -11.46 5.56 8.10
N ARG A 269 -12.15 4.43 8.28
CA ARG A 269 -13.50 4.40 8.86
C ARG A 269 -13.54 4.89 10.30
N MET A 270 -12.50 4.58 11.09
CA MET A 270 -12.37 5.14 12.45
C MET A 270 -12.18 6.66 12.40
N ARG A 271 -11.35 7.19 11.50
CA ARG A 271 -11.17 8.64 11.30
C ARG A 271 -12.45 9.32 10.84
N ASP A 272 -13.24 8.65 10.01
CA ASP A 272 -14.54 9.14 9.54
C ASP A 272 -15.65 9.06 10.64
N GLY A 273 -15.31 8.48 11.81
CA GLY A 273 -16.22 8.39 12.95
C GLY A 273 -17.29 7.33 12.81
N GLU A 274 -17.13 6.33 11.94
CA GLU A 274 -18.09 5.25 11.78
C GLU A 274 -18.13 4.32 13.00
N PHE A 275 -16.98 4.10 13.64
CA PHE A 275 -16.82 3.31 14.87
C PHE A 275 -15.46 3.61 15.50
N ASP A 276 -15.27 3.24 16.77
CA ASP A 276 -13.99 3.26 17.45
C ASP A 276 -13.31 1.88 17.47
N TRP A 277 -12.04 1.84 17.92
CA TRP A 277 -11.26 0.60 18.00
C TRP A 277 -11.88 -0.47 18.89
N LYS A 278 -12.57 -0.05 19.96
CA LYS A 278 -13.26 -0.96 20.88
C LYS A 278 -14.51 -1.54 20.24
N GLU A 279 -15.28 -0.72 19.52
CA GLU A 279 -16.47 -1.16 18.77
C GLU A 279 -16.09 -2.09 17.61
N PHE A 280 -14.93 -1.86 16.98
CA PHE A 280 -14.38 -2.77 15.98
C PHE A 280 -14.03 -4.15 16.59
N GLY A 281 -13.63 -4.19 17.85
CA GLY A 281 -13.31 -5.41 18.61
C GLY A 281 -11.83 -5.65 18.80
N GLY A 282 -10.96 -4.70 18.44
CA GLY A 282 -9.52 -4.80 18.60
C GLY A 282 -8.84 -5.62 17.51
N THR A 283 -7.62 -6.10 17.80
CA THR A 283 -6.81 -6.92 16.88
C THR A 283 -7.57 -8.19 16.40
N HIS A 284 -8.36 -8.78 17.27
CA HIS A 284 -9.28 -9.86 16.93
C HIS A 284 -10.70 -9.29 16.80
N PRO A 285 -11.14 -8.93 15.59
CA PRO A 285 -12.36 -8.15 15.42
C PRO A 285 -13.59 -8.82 16.02
N ALA A 286 -14.52 -8.00 16.52
CA ALA A 286 -15.87 -8.47 16.79
C ALA A 286 -16.59 -8.83 15.47
N TRP A 287 -17.75 -9.46 15.55
CA TRP A 287 -18.48 -9.90 14.34
C TRP A 287 -18.72 -8.75 13.33
N ASN A 288 -19.10 -7.57 13.81
CA ASN A 288 -19.25 -6.37 12.99
C ASN A 288 -17.91 -5.90 12.38
N GLY A 289 -16.79 -6.04 13.08
CA GLY A 289 -15.47 -5.72 12.53
C GLY A 289 -15.10 -6.59 11.32
N HIS A 290 -15.44 -7.87 11.38
CA HIS A 290 -15.27 -8.77 10.24
C HIS A 290 -16.13 -8.40 9.03
N THR A 291 -17.30 -7.77 9.22
CA THR A 291 -18.13 -7.31 8.09
C THR A 291 -17.42 -6.25 7.24
N TYR A 292 -16.61 -5.39 7.85
CA TYR A 292 -15.83 -4.40 7.10
C TYR A 292 -14.74 -5.05 6.24
N TYR A 293 -14.09 -6.09 6.75
CA TYR A 293 -13.14 -6.87 5.98
C TYR A 293 -13.81 -7.57 4.79
N ALA A 294 -14.92 -8.26 5.05
CA ALA A 294 -15.68 -8.94 4.00
C ALA A 294 -16.20 -7.95 2.94
N ALA A 295 -16.70 -6.79 3.34
CA ALA A 295 -17.17 -5.76 2.42
C ALA A 295 -16.05 -5.24 1.50
N ALA A 296 -14.83 -5.08 2.01
CA ALA A 296 -13.68 -4.68 1.18
C ALA A 296 -13.31 -5.76 0.15
N ILE A 297 -13.33 -7.04 0.56
CA ILE A 297 -13.07 -8.16 -0.34
C ILE A 297 -14.17 -8.26 -1.41
N ASN A 298 -15.43 -8.08 -1.04
CA ASN A 298 -16.54 -8.10 -1.98
C ASN A 298 -16.45 -6.97 -3.00
N ARG A 299 -15.96 -5.79 -2.61
CA ARG A 299 -15.65 -4.72 -3.58
C ARG A 299 -14.58 -5.13 -4.60
N LEU A 300 -13.55 -5.88 -4.18
CA LEU A 300 -12.59 -6.42 -5.15
C LEU A 300 -13.28 -7.38 -6.11
N PHE A 301 -14.13 -8.27 -5.65
CA PHE A 301 -14.89 -9.17 -6.51
C PHE A 301 -15.80 -8.41 -7.50
N ASP A 302 -16.45 -7.35 -7.03
CA ASP A 302 -17.29 -6.52 -7.90
C ASP A 302 -16.47 -5.82 -8.99
N LEU A 303 -15.23 -5.41 -8.69
CA LEU A 303 -14.32 -4.81 -9.65
C LEU A 303 -13.76 -5.81 -10.66
N GLU A 304 -13.56 -7.06 -10.27
CA GLU A 304 -12.91 -8.08 -11.09
C GLU A 304 -13.91 -8.92 -11.91
N TRP A 305 -15.13 -9.07 -11.42
CA TRP A 305 -16.14 -10.00 -11.95
C TRP A 305 -17.41 -9.32 -12.47
N SER A 306 -17.41 -7.98 -12.59
CA SER A 306 -18.53 -7.19 -13.12
C SER A 306 -18.58 -7.18 -14.68
#